data_728cc196040c5f4305bebb21c8e38e27
#
_entry.id   728cc196040c5f4305bebb21c8e38e27
#
_cell.length_a   1.000
_cell.length_b   1.000
_cell.length_c   1.000
_cell.angle_alpha   90.00
_cell.angle_beta   90.00
_cell.angle_gamma   90.00
#
_symmetry.space_group_name_H-M   'P 1'
#
loop_
_entity.id
_entity.type
_entity.pdbx_description
1 polymer ?
#
loop_
_entity_poly.entity_id
_entity_poly.type
_entity_poly.pdbx_seq_one_letter_code
_entity_poly.pdbx_strand_id
1 'polypeptide(L)'
;MSRPARIPLPTRDGVSASTVATPSGPWPTVLDFLAQRIPAVSREDWARRMARGEVLDANGQPVPPDSPFRPQTRLHYWRSLPFEHPVPFEEHIVFQDEWLLVADKPHFLPVTPKGRYVQETLLVRLKRRTGIDTLAPMHRIDLETAGLVVF
;
A
#
# COMPACT_ATOMS: atom_id res chain seq x y z
N MET A 1 -25.21 -6.31 9.79
CA MET A 1 -24.56 -5.01 9.51
C MET A 1 -23.76 -5.13 8.21
N SER A 2 -24.17 -4.46 7.16
CA SER A 2 -23.42 -4.42 5.90
C SER A 2 -22.07 -3.75 6.09
N ARG A 3 -21.01 -4.44 5.65
CA ARG A 3 -19.68 -3.83 5.56
C ARG A 3 -19.77 -2.64 4.59
N PRO A 4 -19.35 -1.43 4.97
CA PRO A 4 -19.41 -0.31 4.05
C PRO A 4 -18.65 -0.67 2.76
N ALA A 5 -19.24 -0.35 1.62
CA ALA A 5 -18.66 -0.60 0.31
C ALA A 5 -17.26 0.02 0.27
N ARG A 6 -16.27 -0.78 -0.14
CA ARG A 6 -14.92 -0.25 -0.38
C ARG A 6 -14.96 0.56 -1.66
N ILE A 7 -14.58 1.83 -1.57
CA ILE A 7 -14.35 2.64 -2.77
C ILE A 7 -13.16 2.03 -3.51
N PRO A 8 -13.28 1.73 -4.80
CA PRO A 8 -12.14 1.30 -5.60
C PRO A 8 -11.16 2.46 -5.76
N LEU A 9 -10.02 2.37 -5.07
CA LEU A 9 -8.94 3.33 -5.20
C LEU A 9 -7.91 2.82 -6.22
N PRO A 10 -7.33 3.70 -7.04
CA PRO A 10 -6.32 3.31 -8.01
C PRO A 10 -5.06 2.81 -7.31
N THR A 11 -4.28 1.98 -7.99
CA THR A 11 -2.90 1.73 -7.59
C THR A 11 -2.02 2.89 -8.08
N ARG A 12 -0.93 3.15 -7.36
CA ARG A 12 0.12 4.08 -7.78
C ARG A 12 1.42 3.31 -7.92
N ASP A 13 1.96 3.24 -9.12
CA ASP A 13 3.14 2.43 -9.45
C ASP A 13 3.04 0.99 -8.94
N GLY A 14 1.88 0.36 -9.08
CA GLY A 14 1.58 -0.98 -8.61
C GLY A 14 1.29 -1.08 -7.10
N VAL A 15 1.42 0.00 -6.33
CA VAL A 15 1.15 0.02 -4.89
C VAL A 15 -0.32 0.33 -4.64
N SER A 16 -1.01 -0.56 -3.94
CA SER A 16 -2.39 -0.32 -3.50
C SER A 16 -2.44 0.64 -2.32
N ALA A 17 -3.54 1.38 -2.21
CA ALA A 17 -3.78 2.26 -1.07
C ALA A 17 -3.81 1.49 0.24
N SER A 18 -3.09 2.01 1.24
CA SER A 18 -3.21 1.59 2.64
C SER A 18 -4.35 2.34 3.30
N THR A 19 -4.98 1.70 4.29
CA THR A 19 -6.10 2.29 5.02
C THR A 19 -5.77 2.34 6.51
N VAL A 20 -6.02 3.48 7.14
CA VAL A 20 -5.93 3.66 8.58
C VAL A 20 -7.28 4.12 9.13
N ALA A 21 -7.76 3.44 10.17
CA ALA A 21 -8.96 3.86 10.89
C ALA A 21 -8.62 5.01 11.85
N THR A 22 -9.55 5.97 11.97
CA THR A 22 -9.42 7.09 12.89
C THR A 22 -10.23 6.78 14.18
N PRO A 23 -9.57 6.40 15.29
CA PRO A 23 -10.23 6.18 16.56
C PRO A 23 -10.65 7.51 17.17
N SER A 24 -11.44 7.48 18.24
CA SER A 24 -11.64 8.66 19.07
C SER A 24 -10.32 9.06 19.73
N GLY A 25 -10.03 10.36 19.78
CA GLY A 25 -8.79 10.86 20.35
C GLY A 25 -8.64 12.37 20.29
N PRO A 26 -7.58 12.90 20.91
CA PRO A 26 -7.42 14.33 21.18
C PRO A 26 -6.78 15.13 20.03
N TRP A 27 -6.63 14.56 18.84
CA TRP A 27 -5.93 15.24 17.75
C TRP A 27 -6.74 16.40 17.18
N PRO A 28 -6.16 17.63 17.09
CA PRO A 28 -6.83 18.76 16.47
C PRO A 28 -7.02 18.57 14.96
N THR A 29 -6.02 18.00 14.28
CA THR A 29 -6.03 17.86 12.82
C THR A 29 -5.72 16.43 12.38
N VAL A 30 -6.06 16.10 11.14
CA VAL A 30 -5.66 14.84 10.50
C VAL A 30 -4.14 14.71 10.43
N LEU A 31 -3.43 15.81 10.20
CA LEU A 31 -1.96 15.83 10.18
C LEU A 31 -1.36 15.42 11.53
N ASP A 32 -1.91 15.93 12.64
CA ASP A 32 -1.47 15.55 14.00
C ASP A 32 -1.66 14.06 14.26
N PHE A 33 -2.82 13.53 13.86
CA PHE A 33 -3.10 12.11 13.96
C PHE A 33 -2.11 11.25 13.15
N LEU A 34 -1.91 11.57 11.87
CA LEU A 34 -1.03 10.79 10.99
C LEU A 34 0.43 10.81 11.48
N ALA A 35 0.93 11.98 11.89
CA ALA A 35 2.29 12.12 12.40
C ALA A 35 2.54 11.28 13.67
N GLN A 36 1.54 11.18 14.55
CA GLN A 36 1.64 10.37 15.75
C GLN A 36 1.41 8.87 15.47
N ARG A 37 0.43 8.55 14.62
CA ARG A 37 0.02 7.16 14.36
C ARG A 37 1.00 6.39 13.48
N ILE A 38 1.67 7.09 12.57
CA ILE A 38 2.59 6.52 11.59
C ILE A 38 3.92 7.30 11.64
N PRO A 39 4.71 7.12 12.71
CA PRO A 39 5.93 7.91 12.96
C PRO A 39 7.07 7.62 11.96
N ALA A 40 6.92 6.58 11.13
CA ALA A 40 7.86 6.28 10.06
C ALA A 40 7.88 7.35 8.94
N VAL A 41 6.86 8.22 8.90
CA VAL A 41 6.76 9.36 7.98
C VAL A 41 6.76 10.62 8.82
N SER A 42 7.67 11.55 8.53
CA SER A 42 7.77 12.81 9.28
C SER A 42 6.50 13.67 9.12
N ARG A 43 6.27 14.58 10.06
CA ARG A 43 5.15 15.52 9.99
C ARG A 43 5.20 16.36 8.71
N GLU A 44 6.37 16.81 8.34
CA GLU A 44 6.60 17.60 7.13
C GLU A 44 6.31 16.81 5.87
N ASP A 45 6.68 15.53 5.84
CA ASP A 45 6.36 14.65 4.74
C ASP A 45 4.86 14.37 4.64
N TRP A 46 4.17 14.18 5.77
CA TRP A 46 2.71 14.06 5.78
C TRP A 46 2.04 15.33 5.24
N ALA A 47 2.48 16.50 5.69
CA ALA A 47 1.95 17.77 5.19
C ALA A 47 2.13 17.93 3.67
N ARG A 48 3.31 17.56 3.15
CA ARG A 48 3.58 17.56 1.69
C ARG A 48 2.69 16.59 0.93
N ARG A 49 2.52 15.37 1.43
CA ARG A 49 1.64 14.35 0.82
C ARG A 49 0.18 14.82 0.80
N MET A 50 -0.30 15.39 1.90
CA MET A 50 -1.66 15.93 1.99
C MET A 50 -1.85 17.09 1.00
N ALA A 51 -0.90 18.02 0.91
CA ALA A 51 -0.94 19.13 -0.04
C ALA A 51 -0.96 18.66 -1.51
N ARG A 52 -0.38 17.49 -1.81
CA ARG A 52 -0.41 16.86 -3.16
C ARG A 52 -1.67 16.00 -3.41
N GLY A 53 -2.59 15.92 -2.45
CA GLY A 53 -3.77 15.08 -2.57
C GLY A 53 -3.46 13.56 -2.48
N GLU A 54 -2.40 13.19 -1.78
CA GLU A 54 -1.97 11.79 -1.62
C GLU A 54 -2.57 11.13 -0.37
N VAL A 55 -3.36 11.85 0.40
CA VAL A 55 -4.16 11.34 1.51
C VAL A 55 -5.63 11.62 1.20
N LEU A 56 -6.44 10.56 1.24
CA LEU A 56 -7.86 10.63 0.91
C LEU A 56 -8.72 10.27 2.12
N ASP A 57 -9.91 10.83 2.18
CA ASP A 57 -10.93 10.45 3.15
C ASP A 57 -11.67 9.15 2.77
N ALA A 58 -12.67 8.77 3.56
CA ALA A 58 -13.49 7.58 3.32
C ALA A 58 -14.28 7.63 2.00
N ASN A 59 -14.47 8.82 1.44
CA ASN A 59 -15.17 9.05 0.18
C ASN A 59 -14.22 9.19 -1.03
N GLY A 60 -12.91 9.03 -0.80
CA GLY A 60 -11.89 9.19 -1.84
C GLY A 60 -11.57 10.65 -2.16
N GLN A 61 -11.94 11.60 -1.30
CA GLN A 61 -11.64 13.01 -1.49
C GLN A 61 -10.31 13.38 -0.83
N PRO A 62 -9.49 14.24 -1.46
CA PRO A 62 -8.26 14.72 -0.88
C PRO A 62 -8.48 15.43 0.46
N VAL A 63 -7.59 15.16 1.42
CA VAL A 63 -7.60 15.75 2.76
C VAL A 63 -6.46 16.77 2.86
N PRO A 64 -6.74 18.08 2.88
CA PRO A 64 -5.72 19.12 3.04
C PRO A 64 -5.03 19.07 4.42
N PRO A 65 -3.81 19.66 4.55
CA PRO A 65 -3.04 19.60 5.81
C PRO A 65 -3.72 20.25 7.02
N ASP A 66 -4.60 21.22 6.80
CA ASP A 66 -5.36 21.94 7.82
C ASP A 66 -6.70 21.30 8.19
N SER A 67 -7.01 20.12 7.60
CA SER A 67 -8.27 19.43 7.85
C SER A 67 -8.44 19.06 9.30
N PRO A 68 -9.60 19.37 9.93
CA PRO A 68 -9.88 18.97 11.30
C PRO A 68 -9.95 17.44 11.41
N PHE A 69 -9.52 16.91 12.53
CA PHE A 69 -9.61 15.47 12.79
C PHE A 69 -11.07 15.05 12.96
N ARG A 70 -11.43 13.94 12.33
CA ARG A 70 -12.75 13.30 12.46
C ARG A 70 -12.56 11.86 12.92
N PRO A 71 -13.13 11.48 14.09
CA PRO A 71 -13.07 10.10 14.56
C PRO A 71 -14.03 9.19 13.80
N GLN A 72 -13.85 7.88 13.98
CA GLN A 72 -14.71 6.81 13.45
C GLN A 72 -14.89 6.81 11.93
N THR A 73 -13.85 7.21 11.22
CA THR A 73 -13.78 7.15 9.76
C THR A 73 -12.49 6.45 9.30
N ARG A 74 -12.17 6.58 8.06
CA ARG A 74 -10.97 5.99 7.45
C ARG A 74 -10.25 7.02 6.61
N LEU A 75 -8.92 6.88 6.60
CA LEU A 75 -8.04 7.61 5.68
C LEU A 75 -7.32 6.60 4.80
N HIS A 76 -7.09 6.99 3.56
CA HIS A 76 -6.36 6.20 2.58
C HIS A 76 -5.11 6.96 2.14
N TYR A 77 -4.02 6.24 1.99
CA TYR A 77 -2.75 6.81 1.53
C TYR A 77 -1.91 5.73 0.83
N TRP A 78 -0.95 6.13 0.02
CA TRP A 78 -0.02 5.20 -0.62
C TRP A 78 1.30 5.21 0.10
N ARG A 79 1.81 4.02 0.39
CA ARG A 79 3.14 3.89 0.98
C ARG A 79 4.18 4.20 -0.09
N SER A 80 5.18 4.98 0.29
CA SER A 80 6.38 5.21 -0.51
C SER A 80 7.57 5.38 0.42
N LEU A 81 8.74 4.99 -0.05
CA LEU A 81 10.00 5.14 0.66
C LEU A 81 10.89 6.11 -0.12
N PRO A 82 11.68 6.97 0.55
CA PRO A 82 12.61 7.87 -0.14
C PRO A 82 13.68 7.10 -0.90
N PHE A 83 14.05 5.93 -0.40
CA PHE A 83 14.99 5.02 -1.04
C PHE A 83 14.60 3.57 -0.69
N GLU A 84 14.77 2.70 -1.66
CA GLU A 84 14.55 1.26 -1.52
C GLU A 84 15.69 0.50 -2.20
N HIS A 85 16.34 -0.39 -1.46
CA HIS A 85 17.41 -1.22 -2.03
C HIS A 85 16.82 -2.17 -3.08
N PRO A 86 17.34 -2.14 -4.31
CA PRO A 86 16.91 -3.09 -5.34
C PRO A 86 17.21 -4.53 -4.90
N VAL A 87 16.26 -5.42 -5.11
CA VAL A 87 16.51 -6.87 -5.00
C VAL A 87 17.02 -7.33 -6.37
N PRO A 88 18.29 -7.80 -6.48
CA PRO A 88 18.95 -8.03 -7.78
C PRO A 88 18.54 -9.34 -8.45
N PHE A 89 17.43 -9.94 -8.03
CA PHE A 89 16.91 -11.19 -8.56
C PHE A 89 15.57 -10.95 -9.22
N GLU A 90 15.31 -11.64 -10.33
CA GLU A 90 14.09 -11.51 -11.10
C GLU A 90 13.08 -12.60 -10.76
N GLU A 91 11.81 -12.22 -10.74
CA GLU A 91 10.68 -13.12 -10.70
C GLU A 91 10.30 -13.57 -12.12
N HIS A 92 9.74 -14.77 -12.24
CA HIS A 92 9.26 -15.32 -13.50
C HIS A 92 7.80 -15.71 -13.41
N ILE A 93 6.98 -15.29 -14.39
CA ILE A 93 5.61 -15.77 -14.52
C ILE A 93 5.67 -17.14 -15.19
N VAL A 94 5.27 -18.19 -14.48
CA VAL A 94 5.29 -19.57 -14.97
C VAL A 94 3.95 -20.02 -15.53
N PHE A 95 2.85 -19.36 -15.13
CA PHE A 95 1.51 -19.59 -15.64
C PHE A 95 0.66 -18.34 -15.52
N GLN A 96 -0.19 -18.08 -16.51
CA GLN A 96 -1.20 -17.02 -16.44
C GLN A 96 -2.38 -17.36 -17.33
N ASP A 97 -3.59 -17.22 -16.78
CA ASP A 97 -4.84 -17.23 -17.53
C ASP A 97 -5.75 -16.08 -17.05
N GLU A 98 -7.04 -16.13 -17.35
CA GLU A 98 -8.00 -15.09 -16.95
C GLU A 98 -8.29 -15.06 -15.44
N TRP A 99 -7.97 -16.14 -14.71
CA TRP A 99 -8.31 -16.33 -13.29
C TRP A 99 -7.11 -16.36 -12.37
N LEU A 100 -5.99 -16.91 -12.83
CA LEU A 100 -4.83 -17.21 -12.03
C LEU A 100 -3.53 -16.68 -12.67
N LEU A 101 -2.63 -16.24 -11.83
CA LEU A 101 -1.24 -16.01 -12.17
C LEU A 101 -0.36 -16.76 -11.19
N VAL A 102 0.58 -17.54 -11.67
CA VAL A 102 1.59 -18.23 -10.86
C VAL A 102 2.96 -17.66 -11.20
N ALA A 103 3.66 -17.19 -10.19
CA ALA A 103 5.00 -16.64 -10.35
C ALA A 103 6.02 -17.41 -9.50
N ASP A 104 7.20 -17.60 -10.05
CA ASP A 104 8.38 -18.08 -9.33
C ASP A 104 9.04 -16.89 -8.65
N LYS A 105 8.98 -16.88 -7.32
CA LYS A 105 9.57 -15.83 -6.48
C LYS A 105 11.04 -16.14 -6.23
N PRO A 106 11.97 -15.21 -6.50
CA PRO A 106 13.36 -15.39 -6.12
C PRO A 106 13.55 -15.29 -4.61
N HIS A 107 14.72 -15.73 -4.14
CA HIS A 107 15.18 -15.45 -2.77
C HIS A 107 15.22 -13.95 -2.49
N PHE A 108 15.02 -13.57 -1.24
CA PHE A 108 15.15 -12.19 -0.73
C PHE A 108 14.19 -11.15 -1.32
N LEU A 109 13.17 -11.58 -2.06
CA LEU A 109 12.08 -10.74 -2.50
C LEU A 109 10.83 -11.04 -1.66
N PRO A 110 10.27 -10.08 -0.91
CA PRO A 110 9.03 -10.34 -0.16
C PRO A 110 7.84 -10.47 -1.12
N VAL A 111 6.80 -11.19 -0.70
CA VAL A 111 5.58 -11.34 -1.51
C VAL A 111 4.78 -10.03 -1.57
N THR A 112 4.62 -9.37 -0.42
CA THR A 112 3.80 -8.15 -0.29
C THR A 112 4.55 -7.03 0.42
N PRO A 113 4.15 -5.76 0.22
CA PRO A 113 4.76 -4.61 0.90
C PRO A 113 4.74 -4.75 2.42
N LYS A 114 5.93 -4.69 3.02
CA LYS A 114 6.12 -4.73 4.47
C LYS A 114 7.44 -4.04 4.86
N GLY A 115 7.41 -3.24 5.94
CA GLY A 115 8.61 -2.57 6.46
C GLY A 115 9.30 -1.72 5.40
N ARG A 116 10.58 -2.02 5.15
CA ARG A 116 11.44 -1.32 4.18
C ARG A 116 11.21 -1.72 2.71
N TYR A 117 10.23 -2.56 2.43
CA TYR A 117 9.90 -3.03 1.08
C TYR A 117 8.53 -2.52 0.68
N VAL A 118 8.46 -1.77 -0.41
CA VAL A 118 7.22 -1.28 -1.02
C VAL A 118 7.18 -1.66 -2.49
N GLN A 119 8.08 -1.11 -3.30
CA GLN A 119 8.21 -1.42 -4.73
C GLN A 119 8.88 -2.77 -4.97
N GLU A 120 9.89 -3.10 -4.16
CA GLU A 120 10.64 -4.33 -4.22
C GLU A 120 9.90 -5.47 -3.51
N THR A 121 8.74 -5.85 -4.08
CA THR A 121 7.92 -6.98 -3.68
C THR A 121 7.39 -7.71 -4.92
N LEU A 122 7.13 -9.00 -4.79
CA LEU A 122 6.59 -9.80 -5.88
C LEU A 122 5.28 -9.22 -6.42
N LEU A 123 4.34 -8.90 -5.52
CA LEU A 123 3.04 -8.36 -5.88
C LEU A 123 3.15 -7.05 -6.68
N VAL A 124 3.94 -6.09 -6.19
CA VAL A 124 4.06 -4.78 -6.86
C VAL A 124 4.77 -4.91 -8.20
N ARG A 125 5.84 -5.71 -8.27
CA ARG A 125 6.54 -5.99 -9.54
C ARG A 125 5.61 -6.63 -10.58
N LEU A 126 4.78 -7.61 -10.16
CA LEU A 126 3.82 -8.27 -11.05
C LEU A 126 2.74 -7.30 -11.52
N LYS A 127 2.17 -6.48 -10.64
CA LYS A 127 1.18 -5.46 -11.03
C LYS A 127 1.74 -4.47 -12.05
N ARG A 128 2.97 -4.01 -11.85
CA ARG A 128 3.64 -3.11 -12.81
C ARG A 128 3.92 -3.79 -14.15
N ARG A 129 4.33 -5.06 -14.14
CA ARG A 129 4.64 -5.83 -15.35
C ARG A 129 3.40 -6.19 -16.15
N THR A 130 2.32 -6.59 -15.49
CA THR A 130 1.10 -7.08 -16.14
C THR A 130 0.03 -6.02 -16.35
N GLY A 131 0.07 -4.91 -15.61
CA GLY A 131 -1.00 -3.93 -15.57
C GLY A 131 -2.27 -4.39 -14.85
N ILE A 132 -2.23 -5.55 -14.16
CA ILE A 132 -3.39 -6.12 -13.46
C ILE A 132 -3.41 -5.61 -12.02
N ASP A 133 -4.14 -4.54 -11.76
CA ASP A 133 -4.23 -3.91 -10.45
C ASP A 133 -4.97 -4.75 -9.39
N THR A 134 -5.77 -5.69 -9.83
CA THR A 134 -6.58 -6.58 -8.96
C THR A 134 -5.82 -7.79 -8.45
N LEU A 135 -4.57 -8.02 -8.87
CA LEU A 135 -3.77 -9.12 -8.36
C LEU A 135 -3.71 -9.10 -6.83
N ALA A 136 -3.96 -10.26 -6.24
CA ALA A 136 -3.86 -10.48 -4.81
C ALA A 136 -3.26 -11.85 -4.55
N PRO A 137 -2.25 -11.99 -3.67
CA PRO A 137 -1.67 -13.28 -3.39
C PRO A 137 -2.65 -14.17 -2.61
N MET A 138 -2.78 -15.41 -3.01
CA MET A 138 -3.57 -16.41 -2.30
C MET A 138 -2.84 -16.95 -1.05
N HIS A 139 -1.52 -16.85 -1.02
CA HIS A 139 -0.65 -17.25 0.08
C HIS A 139 0.66 -16.46 0.04
N ARG A 140 1.51 -16.68 1.02
CA ARG A 140 2.86 -16.08 1.08
C ARG A 140 3.87 -17.12 1.48
N ILE A 141 5.10 -16.91 1.04
CA ILE A 141 6.30 -17.59 1.52
C ILE A 141 7.28 -16.55 2.08
N ASP A 142 8.22 -16.97 2.89
CA ASP A 142 9.14 -16.06 3.58
C ASP A 142 10.09 -15.32 2.63
N LEU A 143 10.68 -14.26 3.15
CA LEU A 143 11.60 -13.39 2.39
C LEU A 143 12.73 -14.21 1.75
N GLU A 144 13.35 -15.07 2.53
CA GLU A 144 14.49 -15.88 2.12
C GLU A 144 14.10 -17.06 1.21
N THR A 145 12.83 -17.43 1.20
CA THR A 145 12.33 -18.61 0.47
C THR A 145 12.05 -18.25 -0.99
N ALA A 146 12.61 -19.02 -1.90
CA ALA A 146 12.21 -19.01 -3.31
C ALA A 146 11.13 -20.07 -3.57
N GLY A 147 10.32 -19.86 -4.60
CA GLY A 147 9.30 -20.82 -5.00
C GLY A 147 8.05 -20.18 -5.56
N LEU A 148 7.05 -21.02 -5.83
CA LEU A 148 5.83 -20.61 -6.52
C LEU A 148 4.86 -19.89 -5.57
N VAL A 149 4.33 -18.78 -6.06
CA VAL A 149 3.26 -18.02 -5.41
C VAL A 149 2.11 -17.85 -6.39
N VAL A 150 0.89 -18.11 -5.92
CA VAL A 150 -0.35 -18.05 -6.71
C VAL A 150 -1.10 -16.75 -6.37
N PHE A 151 -1.56 -16.08 -7.42
CA PHE A 151 -2.34 -14.83 -7.37
C PHE A 151 -3.69 -15.01 -8.04
#